data_b3a0fe496f5715b4d3ae18239356ef65
#
_entry.id   b3a0fe496f5715b4d3ae18239356ef65
#
_cell.length_a   1.000
_cell.length_b   1.000
_cell.length_c   1.000
_cell.angle_alpha   90.00
_cell.angle_beta   90.00
_cell.angle_gamma   90.00
#
_symmetry.space_group_name_H-M   'P 1'
#
loop_
_entity.id
_entity.type
_entity.pdbx_description
1 polymer ?
#
loop_
_entity_poly.entity_id
_entity_poly.type
_entity_poly.pdbx_seq_one_letter_code
_entity_poly.pdbx_strand_id
1 'polypeptide(L)'
;MQETRLDTARIRAARRVIDPVFLDTPLYRCEALEPGLGCAVSIKLETANPVRSFKARGTEVVASLLAGHGSRAVVCASAGNLGQALAWSGRGRGLDVTVVASRFAPAAKLDRIRALDARLDLVDGDFDMARERAAAIARHDGIRLVEDSLDIETCEGAATIGLELADTVPSFDAILIALGGGALVTGVGHVLKARAPETEVICIQPLGAPAMTYSWRQRRVVTTGPTHTIADGVAGRRPIPAVLDDLLLVADDAVLVQETSIIAGMRMLLDHAGLVVEPSAALGIAAILEDRDRFAGRHVVTIVCGSNVDVDAYHRWVGAAPSHRS
;
A
#
# COMPACT_ATOMS: atom_id res chain seq x y z
N MET A 1 20.45 14.83 13.46
CA MET A 1 19.09 14.79 12.87
C MET A 1 18.56 13.40 13.09
N GLN A 2 17.29 13.27 13.43
CA GLN A 2 16.64 11.96 13.56
C GLN A 2 16.45 11.39 12.15
N GLU A 3 16.82 10.13 11.94
CA GLU A 3 16.74 9.46 10.63
C GLU A 3 15.71 8.33 10.71
N THR A 4 15.12 7.96 9.57
CA THR A 4 14.24 6.79 9.47
C THR A 4 15.05 5.51 9.70
N ARG A 5 14.37 4.39 9.98
CA ARG A 5 15.00 3.05 10.09
C ARG A 5 15.57 2.53 8.76
N LEU A 6 15.23 3.16 7.63
CA LEU A 6 15.62 2.75 6.29
C LEU A 6 17.05 3.19 5.94
N ASP A 7 17.67 2.42 5.04
CA ASP A 7 19.02 2.69 4.56
C ASP A 7 19.08 2.73 3.03
N THR A 8 19.63 3.81 2.49
CA THR A 8 19.69 4.03 1.04
C THR A 8 20.52 2.96 0.30
N ALA A 9 21.56 2.40 0.92
CA ALA A 9 22.35 1.34 0.30
C ALA A 9 21.57 0.03 0.23
N ARG A 10 20.82 -0.32 1.30
CA ARG A 10 19.93 -1.49 1.30
C ARG A 10 18.78 -1.31 0.29
N ILE A 11 18.19 -0.11 0.16
CA ILE A 11 17.16 0.19 -0.83
C ILE A 11 17.69 -0.03 -2.26
N ARG A 12 18.91 0.45 -2.56
CA ARG A 12 19.55 0.19 -3.86
C ARG A 12 19.85 -1.30 -4.08
N ALA A 13 20.25 -2.00 -3.03
CA ALA A 13 20.49 -3.43 -3.08
C ALA A 13 19.20 -4.23 -3.30
N ALA A 14 18.06 -3.76 -2.76
CA ALA A 14 16.75 -4.37 -2.93
C ALA A 14 16.38 -4.55 -4.42
N ARG A 15 16.70 -3.60 -5.29
CA ARG A 15 16.46 -3.73 -6.75
C ARG A 15 17.12 -4.96 -7.39
N ARG A 16 18.17 -5.52 -6.79
CA ARG A 16 18.87 -6.69 -7.35
C ARG A 16 18.23 -8.02 -6.98
N VAL A 17 17.40 -8.04 -5.93
CA VAL A 17 16.77 -9.25 -5.41
C VAL A 17 15.27 -9.29 -5.68
N ILE A 18 14.68 -8.16 -6.02
CA ILE A 18 13.28 -8.07 -6.47
C ILE A 18 13.21 -8.59 -7.91
N ASP A 19 12.23 -9.47 -8.17
CA ASP A 19 11.97 -9.98 -9.53
C ASP A 19 11.68 -8.78 -10.46
N PRO A 20 12.35 -8.71 -11.64
CA PRO A 20 12.17 -7.62 -12.60
C PRO A 20 10.70 -7.35 -12.99
N VAL A 21 9.81 -8.34 -12.88
CA VAL A 21 8.37 -8.16 -13.16
C VAL A 21 7.69 -7.13 -12.23
N PHE A 22 8.29 -6.81 -11.10
CA PHE A 22 7.80 -5.81 -10.14
C PHE A 22 8.55 -4.47 -10.22
N LEU A 23 9.59 -4.37 -11.03
CA LEU A 23 10.40 -3.16 -11.15
C LEU A 23 10.04 -2.38 -12.42
N ASP A 24 10.47 -1.14 -12.45
CA ASP A 24 10.31 -0.22 -13.58
C ASP A 24 8.87 -0.21 -14.13
N THR A 25 7.91 -0.23 -13.20
CA THR A 25 6.48 -0.26 -13.50
C THR A 25 6.05 1.02 -14.20
N PRO A 26 4.97 1.00 -15.01
CA PRO A 26 4.56 2.15 -15.80
C PRO A 26 4.41 3.43 -14.97
N LEU A 27 4.97 4.52 -15.50
CA LEU A 27 4.82 5.87 -14.97
C LEU A 27 4.52 6.79 -16.16
N TYR A 28 3.36 7.43 -16.15
CA TYR A 28 2.92 8.27 -17.25
C TYR A 28 1.97 9.37 -16.79
N ARG A 29 1.98 10.49 -17.51
CA ARG A 29 1.01 11.56 -17.34
C ARG A 29 -0.33 11.12 -17.92
N CYS A 30 -1.39 11.21 -17.13
CA CYS A 30 -2.74 10.84 -17.54
C CYS A 30 -3.55 12.09 -17.85
N GLU A 31 -3.36 12.65 -19.04
CA GLU A 31 -3.99 13.89 -19.48
C GLU A 31 -5.53 13.83 -19.45
N ALA A 32 -6.10 12.63 -19.63
CA ALA A 32 -7.55 12.45 -19.58
C ALA A 32 -8.19 12.73 -18.22
N LEU A 33 -7.40 12.65 -17.12
CA LEU A 33 -7.87 12.97 -15.77
C LEU A 33 -7.83 14.48 -15.47
N GLU A 34 -6.96 15.22 -16.13
CA GLU A 34 -6.62 16.60 -15.78
C GLU A 34 -7.80 17.58 -15.85
N PRO A 35 -8.69 17.54 -16.87
CA PRO A 35 -9.85 18.44 -16.92
C PRO A 35 -10.79 18.26 -15.73
N GLY A 36 -10.95 17.04 -15.23
CA GLY A 36 -11.78 16.72 -14.07
C GLY A 36 -11.12 17.08 -12.73
N LEU A 37 -9.79 17.21 -12.68
CA LEU A 37 -9.03 17.42 -11.45
C LEU A 37 -8.44 18.82 -11.31
N GLY A 38 -8.23 19.55 -12.41
CA GLY A 38 -7.69 20.90 -12.42
C GLY A 38 -6.16 21.00 -12.20
N CYS A 39 -5.46 19.87 -12.30
CA CYS A 39 -4.00 19.77 -12.13
C CYS A 39 -3.41 18.74 -13.10
N ALA A 40 -2.11 18.81 -13.33
CA ALA A 40 -1.40 17.76 -14.05
C ALA A 40 -1.25 16.51 -13.18
N VAL A 41 -1.60 15.33 -13.70
CA VAL A 41 -1.59 14.09 -12.94
C VAL A 41 -0.74 13.03 -13.63
N SER A 42 0.27 12.54 -12.93
CA SER A 42 1.02 11.35 -13.32
C SER A 42 0.64 10.14 -12.45
N ILE A 43 0.46 9.01 -13.09
CA ILE A 43 0.14 7.74 -12.43
C ILE A 43 1.38 6.85 -12.39
N LYS A 44 1.78 6.43 -11.19
CA LYS A 44 2.71 5.31 -10.98
C LYS A 44 1.89 4.04 -10.78
N LEU A 45 1.92 3.13 -11.77
CA LEU A 45 1.03 1.98 -11.82
C LEU A 45 1.67 0.73 -11.23
N GLU A 46 1.38 0.41 -9.97
CA GLU A 46 1.91 -0.75 -9.24
C GLU A 46 1.02 -2.02 -9.35
N THR A 47 0.09 -2.04 -10.30
CA THR A 47 -0.86 -3.15 -10.47
C THR A 47 -0.57 -4.03 -11.68
N ALA A 48 0.29 -3.60 -12.60
CA ALA A 48 0.65 -4.34 -13.82
C ALA A 48 1.70 -5.42 -13.52
N ASN A 49 1.39 -6.32 -12.59
CA ASN A 49 2.26 -7.40 -12.16
C ASN A 49 1.44 -8.61 -11.66
N PRO A 50 2.05 -9.81 -11.48
CA PRO A 50 1.34 -11.04 -11.13
C PRO A 50 0.51 -10.99 -9.84
N VAL A 51 0.91 -10.19 -8.84
CA VAL A 51 0.18 -10.04 -7.56
C VAL A 51 -0.71 -8.81 -7.51
N ARG A 52 -0.73 -8.00 -8.58
CA ARG A 52 -1.58 -6.82 -8.76
C ARG A 52 -1.46 -5.79 -7.64
N SER A 53 -0.26 -5.65 -7.05
CA SER A 53 0.01 -4.66 -6.02
C SER A 53 1.51 -4.43 -5.82
N PHE A 54 1.86 -3.31 -5.19
CA PHE A 54 3.25 -2.97 -4.87
C PHE A 54 3.89 -3.90 -3.83
N LYS A 55 3.07 -4.65 -3.07
CA LYS A 55 3.53 -5.44 -1.91
C LYS A 55 4.61 -6.46 -2.24
N ALA A 56 4.63 -6.96 -3.49
CA ALA A 56 5.66 -7.90 -3.90
C ALA A 56 7.07 -7.31 -3.81
N ARG A 57 7.26 -6.01 -4.01
CA ARG A 57 8.57 -5.39 -3.87
C ARG A 57 9.20 -5.65 -2.49
N GLY A 58 8.41 -5.47 -1.44
CA GLY A 58 8.87 -5.73 -0.07
C GLY A 58 9.00 -7.21 0.26
N THR A 59 8.01 -8.02 -0.15
CA THR A 59 8.06 -9.47 0.14
C THR A 59 9.14 -10.20 -0.64
N GLU A 60 9.55 -9.71 -1.81
CA GLU A 60 10.71 -10.20 -2.53
C GLU A 60 12.01 -10.00 -1.73
N VAL A 61 12.18 -8.84 -1.11
CA VAL A 61 13.34 -8.57 -0.23
C VAL A 61 13.33 -9.49 0.98
N VAL A 62 12.17 -9.61 1.66
CA VAL A 62 12.00 -10.52 2.80
C VAL A 62 12.33 -11.96 2.41
N ALA A 63 11.73 -12.47 1.34
CA ALA A 63 11.91 -13.85 0.92
C ALA A 63 13.35 -14.15 0.46
N SER A 64 14.01 -13.17 -0.19
CA SER A 64 15.42 -13.28 -0.56
C SER A 64 16.33 -13.38 0.67
N LEU A 65 16.09 -12.56 1.69
CA LEU A 65 16.83 -12.59 2.95
C LEU A 65 16.66 -13.94 3.66
N LEU A 66 15.42 -14.42 3.77
CA LEU A 66 15.11 -15.69 4.42
C LEU A 66 15.76 -16.88 3.71
N ALA A 67 15.65 -16.95 2.39
CA ALA A 67 16.28 -18.01 1.60
C ALA A 67 17.83 -17.96 1.73
N GLY A 68 18.41 -16.77 1.72
CA GLY A 68 19.85 -16.57 1.93
C GLY A 68 20.36 -17.03 3.29
N HIS A 69 19.52 -16.99 4.32
CA HIS A 69 19.81 -17.50 5.67
C HIS A 69 19.43 -18.98 5.86
N GLY A 70 18.99 -19.68 4.80
CA GLY A 70 18.60 -21.09 4.88
C GLY A 70 17.26 -21.35 5.56
N SER A 71 16.42 -20.31 5.76
CA SER A 71 15.07 -20.49 6.28
C SER A 71 14.23 -21.31 5.32
N ARG A 72 13.33 -22.13 5.86
CA ARG A 72 12.44 -23.00 5.09
C ARG A 72 10.98 -22.55 5.10
N ALA A 73 10.59 -21.79 6.11
CA ALA A 73 9.21 -21.41 6.32
C ALA A 73 9.08 -19.95 6.83
N VAL A 74 7.90 -19.38 6.59
CA VAL A 74 7.54 -18.03 6.99
C VAL A 74 6.05 -17.92 7.21
N VAL A 75 5.62 -17.01 8.10
CA VAL A 75 4.21 -16.77 8.38
C VAL A 75 3.88 -15.28 8.34
N CYS A 76 2.68 -14.94 7.88
CA CYS A 76 2.11 -13.59 8.01
C CYS A 76 0.63 -13.64 8.33
N ALA A 77 0.08 -12.50 8.80
CA ALA A 77 -1.36 -12.31 8.96
C ALA A 77 -1.87 -11.35 7.89
N SER A 78 -2.51 -11.87 6.82
CA SER A 78 -3.11 -11.01 5.78
C SER A 78 -3.92 -11.82 4.76
N ALA A 79 -5.22 -11.58 4.68
CA ALA A 79 -6.01 -12.07 3.54
C ALA A 79 -5.83 -11.22 2.25
N GLY A 80 -5.15 -10.08 2.35
CA GLY A 80 -5.00 -9.09 1.27
C GLY A 80 -3.69 -9.18 0.49
N ASN A 81 -3.23 -8.01 0.05
CA ASN A 81 -2.08 -7.86 -0.84
C ASN A 81 -0.77 -8.43 -0.27
N LEU A 82 -0.52 -8.28 1.06
CA LEU A 82 0.69 -8.81 1.68
C LEU A 82 0.72 -10.33 1.65
N GLY A 83 -0.39 -11.00 2.00
CA GLY A 83 -0.46 -12.47 2.00
C GLY A 83 -0.24 -13.06 0.60
N GLN A 84 -0.88 -12.46 -0.42
CA GLN A 84 -0.67 -12.86 -1.82
C GLN A 84 0.77 -12.63 -2.28
N ALA A 85 1.33 -11.48 -1.96
CA ALA A 85 2.70 -11.14 -2.34
C ALA A 85 3.73 -12.05 -1.65
N LEU A 86 3.57 -12.33 -0.35
CA LEU A 86 4.47 -13.24 0.36
C LEU A 86 4.36 -14.68 -0.16
N ALA A 87 3.14 -15.13 -0.50
CA ALA A 87 2.93 -16.43 -1.13
C ALA A 87 3.67 -16.55 -2.47
N TRP A 88 3.57 -15.51 -3.32
CA TRP A 88 4.30 -15.44 -4.58
C TRP A 88 5.81 -15.49 -4.36
N SER A 89 6.35 -14.59 -3.55
CA SER A 89 7.79 -14.45 -3.31
C SER A 89 8.40 -15.69 -2.64
N GLY A 90 7.65 -16.30 -1.71
CA GLY A 90 8.07 -17.52 -1.02
C GLY A 90 8.10 -18.72 -1.96
N ARG A 91 7.05 -18.90 -2.77
CA ARG A 91 7.00 -19.97 -3.79
C ARG A 91 8.21 -19.89 -4.74
N GLY A 92 8.53 -18.70 -5.24
CA GLY A 92 9.67 -18.50 -6.13
C GLY A 92 11.03 -18.83 -5.51
N ARG A 93 11.10 -18.94 -4.17
CA ARG A 93 12.33 -19.23 -3.41
C ARG A 93 12.28 -20.51 -2.59
N GLY A 94 11.24 -21.34 -2.79
CA GLY A 94 11.09 -22.62 -2.10
C GLY A 94 10.84 -22.50 -0.60
N LEU A 95 10.18 -21.41 -0.17
CA LEU A 95 9.76 -21.21 1.22
C LEU A 95 8.32 -21.74 1.40
N ASP A 96 8.08 -22.45 2.48
CA ASP A 96 6.75 -22.83 2.95
C ASP A 96 6.07 -21.62 3.58
N VAL A 97 5.10 -21.02 2.88
CA VAL A 97 4.39 -19.84 3.34
C VAL A 97 3.09 -20.21 4.04
N THR A 98 2.93 -19.78 5.29
CA THR A 98 1.65 -19.84 6.00
C THR A 98 1.04 -18.44 6.06
N VAL A 99 -0.19 -18.32 5.58
CA VAL A 99 -0.98 -17.08 5.68
C VAL A 99 -2.12 -17.31 6.66
N VAL A 100 -2.12 -16.56 7.76
CA VAL A 100 -3.23 -16.56 8.71
C VAL A 100 -4.23 -15.49 8.30
N ALA A 101 -5.50 -15.86 8.20
CA ALA A 101 -6.55 -14.95 7.76
C ALA A 101 -7.88 -15.20 8.49
N SER A 102 -8.73 -14.17 8.52
CA SER A 102 -10.12 -14.35 8.94
C SER A 102 -10.84 -15.27 7.95
N ARG A 103 -11.63 -16.24 8.45
CA ARG A 103 -12.50 -17.04 7.58
C ARG A 103 -13.62 -16.22 6.94
N PHE A 104 -13.90 -15.05 7.46
CA PHE A 104 -14.89 -14.12 6.91
C PHE A 104 -14.31 -13.20 5.81
N ALA A 105 -13.02 -13.35 5.48
CA ALA A 105 -12.43 -12.65 4.35
C ALA A 105 -13.08 -13.10 3.02
N PRO A 106 -13.17 -12.21 2.02
CA PRO A 106 -13.75 -12.56 0.72
C PRO A 106 -13.10 -13.80 0.12
N ALA A 107 -13.92 -14.77 -0.30
CA ALA A 107 -13.46 -16.05 -0.83
C ALA A 107 -12.43 -15.89 -1.97
N ALA A 108 -12.68 -14.94 -2.87
CA ALA A 108 -11.76 -14.64 -3.98
C ALA A 108 -10.35 -14.24 -3.51
N LYS A 109 -10.20 -13.57 -2.35
CA LYS A 109 -8.89 -13.24 -1.77
C LYS A 109 -8.20 -14.50 -1.23
N LEU A 110 -8.94 -15.36 -0.52
CA LEU A 110 -8.42 -16.61 0.03
C LEU A 110 -8.01 -17.59 -1.08
N ASP A 111 -8.80 -17.68 -2.15
CA ASP A 111 -8.53 -18.57 -3.28
C ASP A 111 -7.28 -18.14 -4.06
N ARG A 112 -7.03 -16.84 -4.18
CA ARG A 112 -5.78 -16.34 -4.79
C ARG A 112 -4.55 -16.75 -3.97
N ILE A 113 -4.63 -16.73 -2.64
CA ILE A 113 -3.54 -17.18 -1.77
C ILE A 113 -3.31 -18.68 -1.94
N ARG A 114 -4.39 -19.50 -1.97
CA ARG A 114 -4.29 -20.94 -2.23
C ARG A 114 -3.67 -21.26 -3.60
N ALA A 115 -4.07 -20.49 -4.63
CA ALA A 115 -3.53 -20.64 -5.99
C ALA A 115 -2.02 -20.33 -6.09
N LEU A 116 -1.45 -19.69 -5.07
CA LEU A 116 -0.02 -19.43 -4.92
C LEU A 116 0.70 -20.45 -4.03
N ASP A 117 0.07 -21.60 -3.77
CA ASP A 117 0.59 -22.71 -2.98
C ASP A 117 0.87 -22.37 -1.51
N ALA A 118 0.33 -21.27 -0.98
CA ALA A 118 0.46 -20.95 0.42
C ALA A 118 -0.56 -21.71 1.29
N ARG A 119 -0.12 -22.16 2.46
CA ARG A 119 -1.00 -22.74 3.46
C ARG A 119 -1.86 -21.63 4.10
N LEU A 120 -3.18 -21.82 4.12
CA LEU A 120 -4.11 -20.96 4.85
C LEU A 120 -4.42 -21.55 6.22
N ASP A 121 -4.18 -20.76 7.27
CA ASP A 121 -4.67 -21.00 8.63
C ASP A 121 -5.80 -19.99 8.90
N LEU A 122 -7.05 -20.45 9.02
CA LEU A 122 -8.23 -19.59 9.13
C LEU A 122 -8.69 -19.49 10.57
N VAL A 123 -8.89 -18.23 11.04
CA VAL A 123 -9.40 -17.93 12.37
C VAL A 123 -10.84 -17.47 12.33
N ASP A 124 -11.59 -17.76 13.42
CA ASP A 124 -12.96 -17.29 13.63
C ASP A 124 -12.97 -15.89 14.26
N GLY A 125 -12.41 -14.90 13.55
CA GLY A 125 -12.28 -13.56 14.10
C GLY A 125 -11.80 -12.54 13.07
N ASP A 126 -11.44 -11.37 13.57
CA ASP A 126 -10.95 -10.25 12.79
C ASP A 126 -9.43 -10.34 12.49
N PHE A 127 -8.90 -9.27 11.93
CA PHE A 127 -7.46 -9.17 11.61
C PHE A 127 -6.57 -9.25 12.87
N ASP A 128 -7.03 -8.71 14.00
CA ASP A 128 -6.23 -8.72 15.24
C ASP A 128 -6.05 -10.18 15.74
N MET A 129 -7.11 -11.01 15.67
CA MET A 129 -7.02 -12.44 15.99
C MET A 129 -6.12 -13.21 15.02
N ALA A 130 -6.19 -12.89 13.73
CA ALA A 130 -5.28 -13.49 12.74
C ALA A 130 -3.81 -13.15 13.06
N ARG A 131 -3.54 -11.94 13.47
CA ARG A 131 -2.20 -11.45 13.86
C ARG A 131 -1.67 -12.16 15.10
N GLU A 132 -2.50 -12.32 16.13
CA GLU A 132 -2.15 -13.08 17.33
C GLU A 132 -1.85 -14.56 17.01
N ARG A 133 -2.66 -15.17 16.15
CA ARG A 133 -2.46 -16.56 15.70
C ARG A 133 -1.18 -16.71 14.91
N ALA A 134 -0.88 -15.80 13.98
CA ALA A 134 0.37 -15.80 13.21
C ALA A 134 1.60 -15.67 14.14
N ALA A 135 1.53 -14.79 15.14
CA ALA A 135 2.58 -14.64 16.13
C ALA A 135 2.76 -15.90 17.00
N ALA A 136 1.66 -16.61 17.31
CA ALA A 136 1.74 -17.87 18.04
C ALA A 136 2.42 -18.97 17.20
N ILE A 137 2.09 -19.09 15.91
CA ILE A 137 2.75 -20.01 14.98
C ILE A 137 4.24 -19.70 14.88
N ALA A 138 4.60 -18.42 14.66
CA ALA A 138 5.98 -18.01 14.53
C ALA A 138 6.83 -18.42 15.75
N ARG A 139 6.30 -18.20 16.97
CA ARG A 139 6.99 -18.60 18.22
C ARG A 139 7.08 -20.11 18.40
N HIS A 140 6.01 -20.83 18.10
CA HIS A 140 5.95 -22.28 18.26
C HIS A 140 6.90 -23.00 17.32
N ASP A 141 6.89 -22.60 16.03
CA ASP A 141 7.63 -23.28 14.97
C ASP A 141 9.04 -22.69 14.76
N GLY A 142 9.39 -21.61 15.48
CA GLY A 142 10.68 -20.94 15.34
C GLY A 142 10.90 -20.29 13.98
N ILE A 143 9.82 -19.87 13.29
CA ILE A 143 9.85 -19.26 11.96
C ILE A 143 9.61 -17.75 12.03
N ARG A 144 10.03 -17.02 10.99
CA ARG A 144 9.81 -15.57 10.93
C ARG A 144 8.33 -15.23 10.72
N LEU A 145 7.82 -14.32 11.57
CA LEU A 145 6.59 -13.58 11.31
C LEU A 145 6.94 -12.37 10.44
N VAL A 146 6.25 -12.21 9.32
CA VAL A 146 6.34 -10.99 8.49
C VAL A 146 5.23 -10.04 8.88
N GLU A 147 5.61 -8.87 9.38
CA GLU A 147 4.70 -7.79 9.74
C GLU A 147 4.92 -6.58 8.82
N ASP A 148 3.90 -6.28 8.02
CA ASP A 148 3.92 -5.15 7.08
C ASP A 148 4.29 -3.84 7.80
N SER A 149 5.16 -3.07 7.20
CA SER A 149 5.66 -1.77 7.68
C SER A 149 6.55 -1.83 8.93
N LEU A 150 6.41 -2.84 9.79
CA LEU A 150 7.32 -3.05 10.90
C LEU A 150 8.65 -3.64 10.40
N ASP A 151 8.57 -4.64 9.54
CA ASP A 151 9.75 -5.20 8.88
C ASP A 151 10.32 -4.19 7.88
N ILE A 152 11.56 -3.80 8.11
CA ILE A 152 12.26 -2.77 7.31
C ILE A 152 12.29 -3.16 5.83
N GLU A 153 12.45 -4.43 5.53
CA GLU A 153 12.51 -4.97 4.18
C GLU A 153 11.24 -4.67 3.36
N THR A 154 10.07 -4.63 4.03
CA THR A 154 8.81 -4.27 3.37
C THR A 154 8.79 -2.80 2.95
N CYS A 155 9.39 -1.94 3.76
CA CYS A 155 9.53 -0.51 3.48
C CYS A 155 10.62 -0.27 2.42
N GLU A 156 11.78 -0.93 2.54
CA GLU A 156 12.90 -0.76 1.61
C GLU A 156 12.60 -1.31 0.21
N GLY A 157 11.82 -2.40 0.12
CA GLY A 157 11.29 -2.86 -1.16
C GLY A 157 10.34 -1.84 -1.79
N ALA A 158 9.40 -1.27 -1.02
CA ALA A 158 8.52 -0.20 -1.49
C ALA A 158 9.28 1.08 -1.86
N ALA A 159 10.39 1.37 -1.20
CA ALA A 159 11.25 2.51 -1.48
C ALA A 159 11.86 2.50 -2.89
N THR A 160 11.95 1.33 -3.53
CA THR A 160 12.39 1.21 -4.93
C THR A 160 11.46 1.97 -5.90
N ILE A 161 10.18 2.14 -5.55
CA ILE A 161 9.25 3.01 -6.28
C ILE A 161 9.73 4.47 -6.23
N GLY A 162 10.18 4.93 -5.07
CA GLY A 162 10.75 6.27 -4.91
C GLY A 162 12.02 6.47 -5.76
N LEU A 163 12.87 5.44 -5.89
CA LEU A 163 14.02 5.51 -6.80
C LEU A 163 13.57 5.66 -8.26
N GLU A 164 12.60 4.86 -8.71
CA GLU A 164 12.07 4.94 -10.07
C GLU A 164 11.45 6.32 -10.36
N LEU A 165 10.69 6.88 -9.41
CA LEU A 165 10.13 8.23 -9.54
C LEU A 165 11.22 9.30 -9.66
N ALA A 166 12.20 9.28 -8.78
CA ALA A 166 13.29 10.25 -8.77
C ALA A 166 14.23 10.14 -9.99
N ASP A 167 14.32 8.95 -10.58
CA ASP A 167 15.14 8.71 -11.79
C ASP A 167 14.40 9.10 -13.08
N THR A 168 13.05 9.09 -13.09
CA THR A 168 12.25 9.21 -14.32
C THR A 168 11.57 10.58 -14.46
N VAL A 169 11.05 11.16 -13.38
CA VAL A 169 10.34 12.45 -13.43
C VAL A 169 11.26 13.59 -12.99
N PRO A 170 11.53 14.56 -13.88
CA PRO A 170 12.45 15.67 -13.56
C PRO A 170 12.05 16.47 -12.34
N SER A 171 10.74 16.75 -12.20
CA SER A 171 10.16 17.42 -11.02
C SER A 171 8.64 17.22 -10.99
N PHE A 172 8.08 17.21 -9.79
CA PHE A 172 6.64 17.26 -9.52
C PHE A 172 6.43 17.89 -8.14
N ASP A 173 5.30 18.57 -7.97
CA ASP A 173 5.05 19.39 -6.78
C ASP A 173 4.63 18.55 -5.56
N ALA A 174 3.87 17.47 -5.80
CA ALA A 174 3.37 16.63 -4.72
C ALA A 174 3.24 15.18 -5.15
N ILE A 175 3.39 14.28 -4.17
CA ILE A 175 3.01 12.88 -4.32
C ILE A 175 1.92 12.52 -3.31
N LEU A 176 0.86 11.86 -3.81
CA LEU A 176 -0.29 11.43 -3.05
C LEU A 176 -0.23 9.93 -2.83
N ILE A 177 -0.07 9.50 -1.58
CA ILE A 177 0.22 8.10 -1.23
C ILE A 177 -0.82 7.57 -0.25
N ALA A 178 -1.44 6.45 -0.58
CA ALA A 178 -2.32 5.72 0.32
C ALA A 178 -1.59 5.32 1.60
N LEU A 179 -2.16 5.66 2.75
CA LEU A 179 -1.59 5.39 4.07
C LEU A 179 -2.35 4.27 4.78
N GLY A 180 -1.81 3.06 4.72
CA GLY A 180 -2.24 1.94 5.54
C GLY A 180 -1.32 1.74 6.74
N GLY A 181 -0.58 0.65 6.78
CA GLY A 181 0.46 0.39 7.78
C GLY A 181 1.67 1.32 7.70
N GLY A 182 1.92 1.97 6.55
CA GLY A 182 2.98 2.96 6.39
C GLY A 182 4.13 2.57 5.45
N ALA A 183 4.28 1.29 5.07
CA ALA A 183 5.42 0.84 4.27
C ALA A 183 5.63 1.63 2.96
N LEU A 184 4.55 1.89 2.21
CA LEU A 184 4.62 2.62 0.95
C LEU A 184 5.08 4.07 1.16
N VAL A 185 4.44 4.76 2.11
CA VAL A 185 4.77 6.16 2.41
C VAL A 185 6.18 6.30 2.97
N THR A 186 6.54 5.47 3.95
CA THR A 186 7.87 5.50 4.56
C THR A 186 8.95 5.24 3.52
N GLY A 187 8.77 4.21 2.69
CA GLY A 187 9.73 3.85 1.66
C GLY A 187 9.90 4.94 0.59
N VAL A 188 8.81 5.35 -0.04
CA VAL A 188 8.83 6.36 -1.11
C VAL A 188 9.28 7.72 -0.56
N GLY A 189 8.72 8.13 0.58
CA GLY A 189 9.05 9.40 1.22
C GLY A 189 10.51 9.49 1.65
N HIS A 190 11.11 8.42 2.19
CA HIS A 190 12.54 8.37 2.52
C HIS A 190 13.42 8.73 1.30
N VAL A 191 13.13 8.13 0.15
CA VAL A 191 13.89 8.41 -1.07
C VAL A 191 13.66 9.82 -1.58
N LEU A 192 12.40 10.29 -1.59
CA LEU A 192 12.07 11.62 -2.10
C LEU A 192 12.63 12.72 -1.20
N LYS A 193 12.60 12.58 0.12
CA LYS A 193 13.23 13.56 1.04
C LYS A 193 14.73 13.67 0.82
N ALA A 194 15.39 12.59 0.38
CA ALA A 194 16.82 12.62 0.07
C ALA A 194 17.14 13.15 -1.34
N ARG A 195 16.26 12.96 -2.34
CA ARG A 195 16.56 13.21 -3.75
C ARG A 195 15.74 14.32 -4.40
N ALA A 196 14.56 14.61 -3.89
CA ALA A 196 13.64 15.64 -4.34
C ALA A 196 12.96 16.30 -3.13
N PRO A 197 13.71 16.95 -2.23
CA PRO A 197 13.22 17.45 -0.94
C PRO A 197 12.11 18.49 -1.07
N GLU A 198 12.00 19.18 -2.20
CA GLU A 198 10.95 20.16 -2.49
C GLU A 198 9.59 19.50 -2.80
N THR A 199 9.57 18.18 -3.10
CA THR A 199 8.33 17.47 -3.35
C THR A 199 7.56 17.25 -2.05
N GLU A 200 6.31 17.69 -2.02
CA GLU A 200 5.41 17.48 -0.89
C GLU A 200 4.92 16.02 -0.85
N VAL A 201 5.17 15.31 0.24
CA VAL A 201 4.71 13.94 0.47
C VAL A 201 3.42 13.97 1.29
N ILE A 202 2.29 13.69 0.65
CA ILE A 202 0.96 13.76 1.27
C ILE A 202 0.40 12.35 1.48
N CYS A 203 0.11 12.01 2.72
CA CYS A 203 -0.50 10.74 3.11
C CYS A 203 -2.03 10.85 3.05
N ILE A 204 -2.70 9.78 2.61
CA ILE A 204 -4.15 9.81 2.48
C ILE A 204 -4.77 8.57 3.09
N GLN A 205 -5.72 8.79 4.01
CA GLN A 205 -6.57 7.73 4.58
C GLN A 205 -8.05 8.03 4.36
N PRO A 206 -8.92 7.00 4.37
CA PRO A 206 -10.36 7.22 4.45
C PRO A 206 -10.75 7.78 5.83
N LEU A 207 -11.75 8.65 5.87
CA LEU A 207 -12.30 9.20 7.11
C LEU A 207 -12.79 8.08 8.04
N GLY A 208 -13.29 6.98 7.49
CA GLY A 208 -13.75 5.82 8.25
C GLY A 208 -12.64 4.93 8.85
N ALA A 209 -11.35 5.23 8.59
CA ALA A 209 -10.20 4.50 9.15
C ALA A 209 -8.99 5.43 9.40
N PRO A 210 -9.09 6.42 10.31
CA PRO A 210 -8.17 7.55 10.40
C PRO A 210 -6.97 7.36 11.34
N ALA A 211 -6.72 6.15 11.86
CA ALA A 211 -5.80 5.93 12.99
C ALA A 211 -4.38 6.48 12.76
N MET A 212 -3.78 6.24 11.59
CA MET A 212 -2.44 6.72 11.27
C MET A 212 -2.42 8.24 11.05
N THR A 213 -3.43 8.80 10.39
CA THR A 213 -3.57 10.26 10.20
C THR A 213 -3.71 10.98 11.52
N TYR A 214 -4.54 10.47 12.43
CA TYR A 214 -4.66 11.04 13.78
C TYR A 214 -3.36 10.90 14.57
N SER A 215 -2.67 9.76 14.44
CA SER A 215 -1.39 9.55 15.10
C SER A 215 -0.33 10.52 14.58
N TRP A 216 -0.25 10.72 13.28
CA TRP A 216 0.66 11.66 12.66
C TRP A 216 0.39 13.10 13.11
N ARG A 217 -0.89 13.54 13.07
CA ARG A 217 -1.29 14.89 13.49
C ARG A 217 -1.02 15.15 14.97
N GLN A 218 -1.21 14.13 15.84
CA GLN A 218 -0.96 14.23 17.27
C GLN A 218 0.48 13.89 17.68
N ARG A 219 1.31 13.45 16.73
CA ARG A 219 2.69 13.00 16.96
C ARG A 219 2.84 11.93 18.06
N ARG A 220 1.83 11.12 18.20
CA ARG A 220 1.76 9.96 19.13
C ARG A 220 0.77 8.93 18.62
N VAL A 221 0.95 7.68 19.01
CA VAL A 221 0.02 6.61 18.63
C VAL A 221 -1.39 6.91 19.13
N VAL A 222 -2.34 6.87 18.20
CA VAL A 222 -3.78 6.98 18.45
C VAL A 222 -4.45 5.72 17.91
N THR A 223 -5.00 4.90 18.81
CA THR A 223 -5.79 3.74 18.44
C THR A 223 -7.26 4.17 18.22
N THR A 224 -7.89 3.65 17.19
CA THR A 224 -9.29 3.92 16.87
C THR A 224 -10.18 2.71 17.11
N GLY A 225 -11.50 2.94 17.18
CA GLY A 225 -12.53 1.89 17.22
C GLY A 225 -12.64 1.13 15.88
N PRO A 226 -13.75 0.42 15.66
CA PRO A 226 -14.02 -0.28 14.41
C PRO A 226 -13.92 0.67 13.21
N THR A 227 -13.44 0.16 12.09
CA THR A 227 -13.30 0.92 10.84
C THR A 227 -14.56 0.75 9.98
N HIS A 228 -14.93 1.83 9.28
CA HIS A 228 -16.08 1.88 8.37
C HIS A 228 -15.62 2.43 7.02
N THR A 229 -14.96 1.61 6.21
CA THR A 229 -14.47 2.00 4.90
C THR A 229 -14.46 0.82 3.91
N ILE A 230 -14.69 1.13 2.62
CA ILE A 230 -14.49 0.18 1.54
C ILE A 230 -12.99 -0.04 1.25
N ALA A 231 -12.12 0.88 1.66
CA ALA A 231 -10.67 0.81 1.46
C ALA A 231 -9.98 -0.08 2.51
N ASP A 232 -10.32 -1.37 2.52
CA ASP A 232 -9.85 -2.35 3.50
C ASP A 232 -8.33 -2.50 3.57
N GLY A 233 -7.62 -2.25 2.45
CA GLY A 233 -6.15 -2.27 2.38
C GLY A 233 -5.45 -1.23 3.25
N VAL A 234 -6.17 -0.22 3.74
CA VAL A 234 -5.65 0.86 4.61
C VAL A 234 -6.38 0.98 5.94
N ALA A 235 -7.23 0.02 6.29
CA ALA A 235 -8.13 0.06 7.45
C ALA A 235 -7.47 -0.35 8.78
N GLY A 236 -6.19 -0.03 8.98
CA GLY A 236 -5.48 -0.29 10.24
C GLY A 236 -6.02 0.56 11.42
N ARG A 237 -6.18 -0.07 12.60
CA ARG A 237 -6.71 0.58 13.82
C ARG A 237 -5.63 0.91 14.85
N ARG A 238 -4.52 0.19 14.81
CA ARG A 238 -3.45 0.24 15.82
C ARG A 238 -2.11 0.55 15.14
N PRO A 239 -1.75 1.83 15.01
CA PRO A 239 -0.46 2.23 14.46
C PRO A 239 0.71 1.68 15.26
N ILE A 240 1.78 1.33 14.55
CA ILE A 240 3.01 0.82 15.16
C ILE A 240 3.90 2.02 15.49
N PRO A 241 4.38 2.18 16.75
CA PRO A 241 5.19 3.34 17.16
C PRO A 241 6.39 3.61 16.24
N ALA A 242 7.22 2.61 15.97
CA ALA A 242 8.40 2.77 15.13
C ALA A 242 8.08 3.20 13.68
N VAL A 243 6.91 2.81 13.17
CA VAL A 243 6.45 3.24 11.84
C VAL A 243 5.94 4.68 11.87
N LEU A 244 5.28 5.08 12.96
CA LEU A 244 4.87 6.47 13.15
C LEU A 244 6.10 7.39 13.24
N ASP A 245 7.15 6.97 13.93
CA ASP A 245 8.40 7.73 14.01
C ASP A 245 9.01 7.97 12.62
N ASP A 246 9.07 6.93 11.78
CA ASP A 246 9.51 7.07 10.39
C ASP A 246 8.60 7.99 9.58
N LEU A 247 7.28 7.83 9.73
CA LEU A 247 6.28 8.61 8.99
C LEU A 247 6.39 10.12 9.29
N LEU A 248 6.64 10.47 10.56
CA LEU A 248 6.85 11.86 11.01
C LEU A 248 8.07 12.54 10.38
N LEU A 249 9.00 11.77 9.83
CA LEU A 249 10.21 12.27 9.19
C LEU A 249 10.06 12.43 7.66
N VAL A 250 9.11 11.73 7.05
CA VAL A 250 9.01 11.66 5.60
C VAL A 250 7.72 12.27 5.02
N ALA A 251 6.66 12.38 5.82
CA ALA A 251 5.39 12.95 5.38
C ALA A 251 5.29 14.43 5.75
N ASP A 252 4.88 15.25 4.79
CA ASP A 252 4.65 16.69 5.00
C ASP A 252 3.21 16.96 5.44
N ASP A 253 2.25 16.10 5.01
CA ASP A 253 0.85 16.21 5.41
C ASP A 253 0.17 14.85 5.44
N ALA A 254 -0.95 14.77 6.19
CA ALA A 254 -1.82 13.61 6.24
C ALA A 254 -3.29 14.05 6.20
N VAL A 255 -4.01 13.66 5.14
CA VAL A 255 -5.37 14.06 4.87
C VAL A 255 -6.35 12.87 4.95
N LEU A 256 -7.60 13.19 5.26
CA LEU A 256 -8.70 12.21 5.30
C LEU A 256 -9.67 12.53 4.18
N VAL A 257 -10.18 11.47 3.52
CA VAL A 257 -11.14 11.59 2.42
C VAL A 257 -12.40 10.79 2.68
N GLN A 258 -13.51 11.22 2.07
CA GLN A 258 -14.81 10.60 2.17
C GLN A 258 -14.92 9.34 1.31
N GLU A 259 -15.76 8.38 1.72
CA GLU A 259 -16.04 7.17 0.93
C GLU A 259 -16.60 7.50 -0.47
N THR A 260 -17.44 8.53 -0.57
CA THR A 260 -18.00 9.00 -1.84
C THR A 260 -16.92 9.49 -2.79
N SER A 261 -15.89 10.16 -2.29
CA SER A 261 -14.76 10.65 -3.09
C SER A 261 -13.84 9.51 -3.53
N ILE A 262 -13.69 8.46 -2.69
CA ILE A 262 -12.98 7.24 -3.07
C ILE A 262 -13.66 6.56 -4.24
N ILE A 263 -15.00 6.38 -4.17
CA ILE A 263 -15.79 5.79 -5.26
C ILE A 263 -15.71 6.65 -6.53
N ALA A 264 -15.79 7.98 -6.40
CA ALA A 264 -15.62 8.88 -7.53
C ALA A 264 -14.23 8.75 -8.17
N GLY A 265 -13.17 8.65 -7.34
CA GLY A 265 -11.81 8.40 -7.79
C GLY A 265 -11.65 7.08 -8.54
N MET A 266 -12.25 5.99 -8.02
CA MET A 266 -12.27 4.68 -8.70
C MET A 266 -12.94 4.78 -10.07
N ARG A 267 -14.08 5.50 -10.15
CA ARG A 267 -14.79 5.71 -11.41
C ARG A 267 -13.96 6.53 -12.40
N MET A 268 -13.33 7.61 -11.95
CA MET A 268 -12.45 8.40 -12.82
C MET A 268 -11.27 7.59 -13.36
N LEU A 269 -10.66 6.74 -12.54
CA LEU A 269 -9.59 5.85 -12.99
C LEU A 269 -10.08 4.82 -14.01
N LEU A 270 -11.31 4.32 -13.87
CA LEU A 270 -11.93 3.45 -14.87
C LEU A 270 -12.23 4.19 -16.16
N ASP A 271 -12.94 5.31 -16.08
CA ASP A 271 -13.50 6.01 -17.26
C ASP A 271 -12.42 6.71 -18.09
N HIS A 272 -11.38 7.26 -17.42
CA HIS A 272 -10.38 8.10 -18.09
C HIS A 272 -8.99 7.44 -18.21
N ALA A 273 -8.67 6.47 -17.37
CA ALA A 273 -7.38 5.75 -17.43
C ALA A 273 -7.53 4.27 -17.82
N GLY A 274 -8.76 3.74 -17.92
CA GLY A 274 -9.02 2.33 -18.22
C GLY A 274 -8.56 1.37 -17.10
N LEU A 275 -8.46 1.86 -15.86
CA LEU A 275 -7.88 1.10 -14.74
C LEU A 275 -8.97 0.60 -13.79
N VAL A 276 -9.00 -0.71 -13.56
CA VAL A 276 -9.75 -1.32 -12.46
C VAL A 276 -8.85 -1.37 -11.25
N VAL A 277 -9.23 -0.67 -10.18
CA VAL A 277 -8.41 -0.51 -8.98
C VAL A 277 -9.16 -0.89 -7.70
N GLU A 278 -8.44 -1.31 -6.67
CA GLU A 278 -9.01 -1.41 -5.33
C GLU A 278 -9.22 0.00 -4.72
N PRO A 279 -10.16 0.18 -3.76
CA PRO A 279 -10.47 1.50 -3.20
C PRO A 279 -9.25 2.25 -2.65
N SER A 280 -8.31 1.55 -2.02
CA SER A 280 -7.08 2.15 -1.49
C SER A 280 -6.24 2.84 -2.57
N ALA A 281 -6.26 2.34 -3.80
CA ALA A 281 -5.49 2.91 -4.89
C ALA A 281 -6.11 4.18 -5.51
N ALA A 282 -7.36 4.48 -5.17
CA ALA A 282 -8.06 5.67 -5.62
C ALA A 282 -7.95 6.87 -4.65
N LEU A 283 -7.31 6.68 -3.48
CA LEU A 283 -7.21 7.69 -2.44
C LEU A 283 -6.54 8.99 -2.92
N GLY A 284 -5.52 8.90 -3.77
CA GLY A 284 -4.86 10.08 -4.33
C GLY A 284 -5.82 10.93 -5.19
N ILE A 285 -6.60 10.29 -6.05
CA ILE A 285 -7.61 10.99 -6.85
C ILE A 285 -8.70 11.57 -5.95
N ALA A 286 -9.15 10.82 -4.93
CA ALA A 286 -10.13 11.29 -3.96
C ALA A 286 -9.68 12.58 -3.25
N ALA A 287 -8.41 12.65 -2.84
CA ALA A 287 -7.85 13.84 -2.18
C ALA A 287 -7.86 15.06 -3.10
N ILE A 288 -7.52 14.89 -4.38
CA ILE A 288 -7.59 16.00 -5.35
C ILE A 288 -9.05 16.45 -5.54
N LEU A 289 -10.00 15.52 -5.62
CA LEU A 289 -11.43 15.84 -5.78
C LEU A 289 -11.99 16.66 -4.62
N GLU A 290 -11.52 16.42 -3.39
CA GLU A 290 -12.00 17.13 -2.20
C GLU A 290 -11.34 18.51 -1.99
N ASP A 291 -10.14 18.71 -2.51
CA ASP A 291 -9.41 19.98 -2.35
C ASP A 291 -8.71 20.39 -3.66
N ARG A 292 -9.51 20.67 -4.69
CA ARG A 292 -9.01 21.02 -6.03
C ARG A 292 -8.16 22.30 -6.01
N ASP A 293 -8.51 23.27 -5.15
CA ASP A 293 -7.80 24.54 -5.07
C ASP A 293 -6.36 24.35 -4.59
N ARG A 294 -6.13 23.41 -3.66
CA ARG A 294 -4.79 23.05 -3.19
C ARG A 294 -3.90 22.55 -4.32
N PHE A 295 -4.46 21.83 -5.27
CA PHE A 295 -3.70 21.18 -6.34
C PHE A 295 -3.77 21.94 -7.67
N ALA A 296 -4.56 23.00 -7.78
CA ALA A 296 -4.74 23.74 -9.02
C ALA A 296 -3.41 24.19 -9.63
N GLY A 297 -3.19 23.85 -10.91
CA GLY A 297 -1.99 24.17 -11.66
C GLY A 297 -0.72 23.44 -11.25
N ARG A 298 -0.77 22.53 -10.26
CA ARG A 298 0.37 21.73 -9.81
C ARG A 298 0.52 20.46 -10.66
N HIS A 299 1.72 19.90 -10.67
CA HIS A 299 1.97 18.54 -11.15
C HIS A 299 1.99 17.58 -9.96
N VAL A 300 1.04 16.67 -9.94
CA VAL A 300 0.82 15.70 -8.86
C VAL A 300 1.11 14.28 -9.36
N VAL A 301 1.83 13.50 -8.56
CA VAL A 301 1.97 12.05 -8.80
C VAL A 301 1.05 11.30 -7.84
N THR A 302 0.34 10.29 -8.32
CA THR A 302 -0.38 9.33 -7.48
C THR A 302 0.08 7.91 -7.74
N ILE A 303 0.13 7.08 -6.71
CA ILE A 303 0.52 5.66 -6.83
C ILE A 303 -0.76 4.81 -6.84
N VAL A 304 -1.04 4.17 -7.96
CA VAL A 304 -2.08 3.14 -8.06
C VAL A 304 -1.52 1.85 -7.48
N CYS A 305 -1.70 1.68 -6.17
CA CYS A 305 -0.95 0.75 -5.34
C CYS A 305 -1.47 -0.70 -5.37
N GLY A 306 -2.71 -0.93 -5.82
CA GLY A 306 -3.32 -2.26 -5.86
C GLY A 306 -4.59 -2.33 -6.71
N SER A 307 -4.91 -3.55 -7.19
CA SER A 307 -6.14 -3.85 -7.94
C SER A 307 -6.80 -5.18 -7.51
N ASN A 308 -6.53 -5.65 -6.29
CA ASN A 308 -7.12 -6.86 -5.75
C ASN A 308 -8.50 -6.58 -5.13
N VAL A 309 -9.47 -6.33 -5.97
CA VAL A 309 -10.85 -6.02 -5.61
C VAL A 309 -11.79 -7.17 -5.97
N ASP A 310 -12.86 -7.34 -5.21
CA ASP A 310 -13.98 -8.20 -5.57
C ASP A 310 -14.78 -7.55 -6.72
N VAL A 311 -15.02 -8.31 -7.78
CA VAL A 311 -15.62 -7.80 -9.03
C VAL A 311 -17.05 -7.31 -8.78
N ASP A 312 -17.84 -8.05 -8.00
CA ASP A 312 -19.24 -7.68 -7.74
C ASP A 312 -19.31 -6.44 -6.84
N ALA A 313 -18.42 -6.36 -5.83
CA ALA A 313 -18.30 -5.16 -5.01
C ALA A 313 -17.87 -3.95 -5.86
N TYR A 314 -16.89 -4.13 -6.73
CA TYR A 314 -16.43 -3.07 -7.64
C TYR A 314 -17.60 -2.54 -8.51
N HIS A 315 -18.36 -3.43 -9.13
CA HIS A 315 -19.52 -3.03 -9.96
C HIS A 315 -20.59 -2.31 -9.13
N ARG A 316 -20.86 -2.73 -7.89
CA ARG A 316 -21.80 -2.02 -7.02
C ARG A 316 -21.35 -0.59 -6.72
N TRP A 317 -20.06 -0.37 -6.49
CA TRP A 317 -19.53 0.95 -6.17
C TRP A 317 -19.44 1.86 -7.40
N VAL A 318 -18.84 1.37 -8.47
CA VAL A 318 -18.57 2.17 -9.68
C VAL A 318 -19.78 2.27 -10.61
N GLY A 319 -20.64 1.24 -10.68
CA GLY A 319 -21.83 1.20 -11.54
C GLY A 319 -23.03 1.99 -11.03
N ALA A 320 -23.08 2.37 -9.75
CA ALA A 320 -24.15 3.20 -9.22
C ALA A 320 -24.05 4.61 -9.81
N ALA A 321 -25.11 5.10 -10.48
CA ALA A 321 -25.17 6.46 -10.97
C ALA A 321 -24.94 7.46 -9.81
N PRO A 322 -24.20 8.56 -10.01
CA PRO A 322 -24.08 9.59 -8.98
C PRO A 322 -25.50 10.06 -8.62
N SER A 323 -25.84 9.98 -7.33
CA SER A 323 -27.10 10.57 -6.87
C SER A 323 -26.98 12.08 -7.08
N HIS A 324 -27.61 12.59 -8.15
CA HIS A 324 -27.84 14.02 -8.31
C HIS A 324 -28.74 14.44 -7.13
N ARG A 325 -28.14 14.90 -6.04
CA ARG A 325 -28.84 15.74 -5.08
C ARG A 325 -28.87 17.14 -5.71
N SER A 326 -30.04 17.46 -6.23
CA SER A 326 -30.45 18.82 -6.62
C SER A 326 -30.38 19.80 -5.45
#